data_b15f97511bf089f29fded01f2015f7c8
#
_entry.id   b15f97511bf089f29fded01f2015f7c8
#
_cell.length_a   1.000
_cell.length_b   1.000
_cell.length_c   1.000
_cell.angle_alpha   90.00
_cell.angle_beta   90.00
_cell.angle_gamma   90.00
#
_symmetry.space_group_name_H-M   'P 1'
#
loop_
_entity.id
_entity.type
_entity.pdbx_description
1 polymer ?
#
loop_
_entity_poly.entity_id
_entity_poly.type
_entity_poly.pdbx_seq_one_letter_code
_entity_poly.pdbx_strand_id
1 'polypeptide(L)'
;MPTAPLNTKCRELGCSNLKTSRSTFCNDHGGAITEKGKENSKLYSTAFWKKQRVIQLSKKPLCAACLLEGKVVQALHIDHVFPHRQDGIKFKTNLFQSLCQPHHSLKTQDENEGKYLYYSDNGLITYTDADYGQVTNETKSAQNI
;
A
#
# COMPACT_ATOMS: atom_id res chain seq x y z
N MET A 1 7.29 -21.86 -30.76
CA MET A 1 6.09 -21.01 -30.81
C MET A 1 6.46 -19.63 -30.34
N PRO A 2 6.38 -18.60 -31.16
CA PRO A 2 6.51 -17.26 -30.65
C PRO A 2 5.33 -17.02 -29.72
N THR A 3 5.63 -16.81 -28.45
CA THR A 3 4.64 -16.24 -27.54
C THR A 3 4.13 -14.94 -28.14
N ALA A 4 2.81 -14.82 -28.30
CA ALA A 4 2.22 -13.55 -28.67
C ALA A 4 2.81 -12.46 -27.76
N PRO A 5 3.31 -11.35 -28.32
CA PRO A 5 3.86 -10.30 -27.47
C PRO A 5 2.78 -9.88 -26.50
N LEU A 6 3.05 -10.12 -25.24
CA LEU A 6 2.24 -9.58 -24.13
C LEU A 6 1.95 -8.11 -24.45
N ASN A 7 0.71 -7.77 -24.48
CA ASN A 7 0.12 -6.48 -24.74
C ASN A 7 1.05 -5.31 -24.40
N THR A 8 1.94 -4.95 -25.33
CA THR A 8 2.94 -3.91 -25.16
C THR A 8 2.46 -2.54 -25.59
N LYS A 9 1.29 -2.49 -26.25
CA LYS A 9 0.72 -1.25 -26.77
C LYS A 9 -0.20 -0.58 -25.74
N CYS A 10 -0.26 0.74 -25.82
CA CYS A 10 -1.22 1.55 -25.06
C CYS A 10 -2.65 1.05 -25.30
N ARG A 11 -3.46 1.02 -24.24
CA ARG A 11 -4.85 0.58 -24.29
C ARG A 11 -5.82 1.59 -24.87
N GLU A 12 -5.39 2.83 -25.07
CA GLU A 12 -6.23 3.84 -25.69
C GLU A 12 -6.58 3.45 -27.13
N LEU A 13 -7.85 3.54 -27.48
CA LEU A 13 -8.33 3.21 -28.82
C LEU A 13 -7.63 4.08 -29.87
N GLY A 14 -7.04 3.41 -30.87
CA GLY A 14 -6.33 4.08 -31.94
C GLY A 14 -4.91 4.50 -31.63
N CYS A 15 -4.41 4.28 -30.40
CA CYS A 15 -3.03 4.60 -30.04
C CYS A 15 -2.10 3.45 -30.43
N SER A 16 -1.04 3.77 -31.17
CA SER A 16 0.01 2.80 -31.55
C SER A 16 1.25 2.89 -30.69
N ASN A 17 1.30 3.81 -29.72
CA ASN A 17 2.45 3.97 -28.83
C ASN A 17 2.60 2.78 -27.89
N LEU A 18 3.83 2.54 -27.45
CA LEU A 18 4.10 1.53 -26.42
C LEU A 18 3.62 2.00 -25.07
N LYS A 19 3.05 1.10 -24.30
CA LYS A 19 2.72 1.37 -22.90
C LYS A 19 4.00 1.57 -22.07
N THR A 20 3.87 2.26 -20.94
CA THR A 20 4.97 2.35 -19.98
C THR A 20 5.12 1.02 -19.21
N SER A 21 6.26 0.83 -18.54
CA SER A 21 6.50 -0.37 -17.72
C SER A 21 5.57 -0.49 -16.50
N ARG A 22 4.92 0.60 -16.10
CA ARG A 22 4.10 0.69 -14.88
C ARG A 22 2.61 0.88 -15.14
N SER A 23 2.21 1.04 -16.39
CA SER A 23 0.83 1.31 -16.76
C SER A 23 0.46 0.55 -18.01
N THR A 24 -0.84 0.41 -18.26
CA THR A 24 -1.37 -0.12 -19.52
C THR A 24 -1.46 0.96 -20.60
N PHE A 25 -1.07 2.21 -20.26
CA PHE A 25 -1.14 3.37 -21.13
C PHE A 25 0.27 3.92 -21.41
N CYS A 26 0.42 4.63 -22.54
CA CYS A 26 1.65 5.36 -22.87
C CYS A 26 1.75 6.67 -22.08
N ASN A 27 2.86 7.39 -22.23
CA ASN A 27 3.08 8.67 -21.52
C ASN A 27 2.02 9.72 -21.82
N ASP A 28 1.46 9.72 -23.04
CA ASP A 28 0.46 10.69 -23.47
C ASP A 28 -0.94 10.38 -22.93
N HIS A 29 -1.20 9.13 -22.56
CA HIS A 29 -2.50 8.64 -22.11
C HIS A 29 -2.53 8.20 -20.64
N GLY A 30 -1.76 8.89 -19.80
CA GLY A 30 -1.80 8.67 -18.34
C GLY A 30 -0.76 7.69 -17.81
N GLY A 31 0.13 7.18 -18.65
CA GLY A 31 1.22 6.28 -18.23
C GLY A 31 2.47 7.00 -17.74
N ALA A 32 2.50 8.34 -17.78
CA ALA A 32 3.64 9.12 -17.31
C ALA A 32 3.80 8.97 -15.79
N ILE A 33 5.05 8.79 -15.36
CA ILE A 33 5.38 8.76 -13.93
C ILE A 33 5.45 10.20 -13.43
N THR A 34 4.58 10.53 -12.48
CA THR A 34 4.60 11.84 -11.81
C THR A 34 5.80 11.93 -10.86
N GLU A 35 6.20 13.16 -10.49
CA GLU A 35 7.24 13.34 -9.47
C GLU A 35 6.87 12.66 -8.16
N LYS A 36 5.61 12.75 -7.76
CA LYS A 36 5.08 12.03 -6.59
C LYS A 36 5.29 10.52 -6.72
N GLY A 37 5.03 9.94 -7.88
CA GLY A 37 5.25 8.53 -8.15
C GLY A 37 6.72 8.12 -8.08
N LYS A 38 7.63 8.98 -8.55
CA LYS A 38 9.07 8.75 -8.46
C LYS A 38 9.55 8.74 -7.00
N GLU A 39 9.10 9.67 -6.18
CA GLU A 39 9.46 9.75 -4.77
C GLU A 39 8.90 8.57 -3.98
N ASN A 40 7.66 8.17 -4.23
CA ASN A 40 7.10 6.96 -3.65
C ASN A 40 7.91 5.73 -4.02
N SER A 41 8.34 5.60 -5.27
CA SER A 41 9.18 4.48 -5.71
C SER A 41 10.51 4.42 -4.95
N LYS A 42 11.12 5.57 -4.64
CA LYS A 42 12.34 5.62 -3.83
C LYS A 42 12.11 5.06 -2.43
N LEU A 43 11.01 5.43 -1.78
CA LEU A 43 10.67 4.95 -0.43
C LEU A 43 10.45 3.43 -0.42
N TYR A 44 9.70 2.90 -1.39
CA TYR A 44 9.38 1.47 -1.49
C TYR A 44 10.54 0.61 -1.99
N SER A 45 11.59 1.20 -2.55
CA SER A 45 12.80 0.47 -2.97
C SER A 45 13.86 0.39 -1.88
N THR A 46 13.64 0.99 -0.71
CA THR A 46 14.62 1.00 0.39
C THR A 46 14.77 -0.38 1.04
N ALA A 47 15.94 -0.62 1.64
CA ALA A 47 16.20 -1.81 2.43
C ALA A 47 15.24 -1.92 3.63
N PHE A 48 14.90 -0.78 4.24
CA PHE A 48 13.90 -0.72 5.31
C PHE A 48 12.57 -1.34 4.87
N TRP A 49 12.05 -0.92 3.72
CA TRP A 49 10.75 -1.40 3.25
C TRP A 49 10.77 -2.90 2.91
N LYS A 50 11.82 -3.36 2.25
CA LYS A 50 11.99 -4.78 1.92
C LYS A 50 11.98 -5.64 3.17
N LYS A 51 12.71 -5.21 4.20
CA LYS A 51 12.77 -5.89 5.49
C LYS A 51 11.42 -5.84 6.21
N GLN A 52 10.78 -4.67 6.25
CA GLN A 52 9.47 -4.47 6.87
C GLN A 52 8.41 -5.38 6.24
N ARG A 53 8.41 -5.47 4.92
CA ARG A 53 7.50 -6.34 4.18
C ARG A 53 7.67 -7.80 4.57
N VAL A 54 8.90 -8.29 4.63
CA VAL A 54 9.21 -9.67 5.03
C VAL A 54 8.73 -9.92 6.46
N ILE A 55 9.04 -9.04 7.39
CA ILE A 55 8.66 -9.17 8.80
C ILE A 55 7.13 -9.20 8.93
N GLN A 56 6.44 -8.25 8.31
CA GLN A 56 4.98 -8.16 8.41
C GLN A 56 4.28 -9.38 7.82
N LEU A 57 4.67 -9.82 6.63
CA LEU A 57 4.07 -11.00 5.99
C LEU A 57 4.41 -12.29 6.72
N SER A 58 5.57 -12.36 7.39
CA SER A 58 5.92 -13.52 8.22
C SER A 58 5.06 -13.62 9.47
N LYS A 59 4.74 -12.50 10.09
CA LYS A 59 3.90 -12.44 11.30
C LYS A 59 2.40 -12.52 10.99
N LYS A 60 1.97 -11.85 9.94
CA LYS A 60 0.58 -11.69 9.55
C LYS A 60 0.41 -11.96 8.04
N PRO A 61 0.43 -13.23 7.62
CA PRO A 61 0.35 -13.57 6.18
C PRO A 61 -1.04 -13.41 5.58
N LEU A 62 -2.09 -13.31 6.41
CA LEU A 62 -3.46 -13.22 5.97
C LEU A 62 -3.99 -11.80 6.04
N CYS A 63 -4.95 -11.47 5.16
CA CYS A 63 -5.61 -10.17 5.16
C CYS A 63 -6.34 -9.94 6.50
N ALA A 64 -5.95 -8.90 7.22
CA ALA A 64 -6.52 -8.58 8.53
C ALA A 64 -8.02 -8.26 8.43
N ALA A 65 -8.44 -7.57 7.37
CA ALA A 65 -9.84 -7.22 7.15
C ALA A 65 -10.69 -8.47 6.85
N CYS A 66 -10.19 -9.37 6.01
CA CYS A 66 -10.88 -10.63 5.72
C CYS A 66 -11.04 -11.49 6.98
N LEU A 67 -10.02 -11.53 7.85
CA LEU A 67 -10.11 -12.26 9.11
C LEU A 67 -11.23 -11.76 10.01
N LEU A 68 -11.46 -10.45 10.08
CA LEU A 68 -12.59 -9.87 10.82
C LEU A 68 -13.94 -10.25 10.22
N GLU A 69 -13.98 -10.52 8.91
CA GLU A 69 -15.18 -11.01 8.22
C GLU A 69 -15.34 -12.52 8.29
N GLY A 70 -14.43 -13.23 8.99
CA GLY A 70 -14.44 -14.68 9.08
C GLY A 70 -13.92 -15.40 7.84
N LYS A 71 -13.14 -14.71 7.00
CA LYS A 71 -12.58 -15.25 5.76
C LYS A 71 -11.08 -15.39 5.87
N VAL A 72 -10.53 -16.44 5.25
CA VAL A 72 -9.09 -16.71 5.18
C VAL A 72 -8.62 -16.37 3.76
N VAL A 73 -7.99 -15.21 3.61
CA VAL A 73 -7.47 -14.71 2.32
C VAL A 73 -6.04 -14.26 2.52
N GLN A 74 -5.16 -14.67 1.62
CA GLN A 74 -3.75 -14.28 1.66
C GLN A 74 -3.60 -12.78 1.42
N ALA A 75 -2.77 -12.13 2.24
CA ALA A 75 -2.43 -10.73 2.05
C ALA A 75 -1.42 -10.56 0.90
N LEU A 76 -1.59 -9.51 0.13
CA LEU A 76 -0.69 -9.13 -0.96
C LEU A 76 0.02 -7.81 -0.68
N HIS A 77 -0.55 -6.97 0.17
CA HIS A 77 -0.06 -5.63 0.44
C HIS A 77 0.22 -5.42 1.92
N ILE A 78 1.28 -4.68 2.19
CA ILE A 78 1.53 -4.12 3.52
C ILE A 78 1.10 -2.67 3.47
N ASP A 79 0.10 -2.34 4.28
CA ASP A 79 -0.49 -1.01 4.31
C ASP A 79 0.05 -0.20 5.48
N HIS A 80 0.35 1.08 5.23
CA HIS A 80 0.58 2.07 6.26
C HIS A 80 -0.79 2.55 6.75
N VAL A 81 -1.12 2.30 8.00
CA VAL A 81 -2.42 2.72 8.56
C VAL A 81 -2.60 4.22 8.41
N PHE A 82 -1.57 5.00 8.77
CA PHE A 82 -1.55 6.44 8.54
C PHE A 82 -0.84 6.73 7.22
N PRO A 83 -1.49 7.44 6.26
CA PRO A 83 -0.84 7.75 4.98
C PRO A 83 0.43 8.55 5.20
N HIS A 84 1.53 8.10 4.61
CA HIS A 84 2.83 8.76 4.81
C HIS A 84 2.99 10.03 3.98
N ARG A 85 2.27 10.17 2.86
CA ARG A 85 2.32 11.34 1.97
C ARG A 85 3.75 11.80 1.68
N GLN A 86 4.65 10.84 1.39
CA GLN A 86 6.08 11.07 1.12
C GLN A 86 6.90 11.56 2.32
N ASP A 87 6.32 11.61 3.52
CA ASP A 87 7.03 11.88 4.75
C ASP A 87 7.80 10.63 5.18
N GLY A 88 9.13 10.71 5.17
CA GLY A 88 10.00 9.58 5.52
C GLY A 88 9.82 9.11 6.96
N ILE A 89 9.47 9.99 7.88
CA ILE A 89 9.20 9.64 9.29
C ILE A 89 7.92 8.81 9.36
N LYS A 90 6.83 9.28 8.76
CA LYS A 90 5.56 8.56 8.71
C LYS A 90 5.65 7.26 7.93
N PHE A 91 6.53 7.19 6.93
CA PHE A 91 6.80 5.96 6.19
C PHE A 91 7.39 4.87 7.08
N LYS A 92 8.33 5.22 7.94
CA LYS A 92 9.03 4.28 8.83
C LYS A 92 8.33 4.08 10.16
N THR A 93 7.81 5.14 10.75
CA THR A 93 7.13 5.12 12.05
C THR A 93 5.63 5.14 11.81
N ASN A 94 5.02 3.96 11.86
CA ASN A 94 3.61 3.77 11.52
C ASN A 94 3.10 2.47 12.12
N LEU A 95 1.79 2.27 12.04
CA LEU A 95 1.20 0.95 12.17
C LEU A 95 1.15 0.33 10.78
N PHE A 96 1.52 -0.94 10.70
CA PHE A 96 1.48 -1.71 9.46
C PHE A 96 0.43 -2.81 9.58
N GLN A 97 -0.25 -3.08 8.49
CA GLN A 97 -1.22 -4.18 8.43
C GLN A 97 -1.15 -4.90 7.09
N SER A 98 -1.52 -6.18 7.11
CA SER A 98 -1.51 -7.02 5.93
C SER A 98 -2.91 -7.02 5.31
N LEU A 99 -3.04 -6.66 4.04
CA LEU A 99 -4.33 -6.56 3.34
C LEU A 99 -4.28 -7.26 1.98
N CYS A 100 -5.42 -7.81 1.57
CA CYS A 100 -5.63 -8.23 0.19
C CYS A 100 -5.88 -7.03 -0.70
N GLN A 101 -5.83 -7.20 -2.03
CA GLN A 101 -5.99 -6.10 -2.98
C GLN A 101 -7.31 -5.35 -2.80
N PRO A 102 -8.49 -5.99 -2.72
CA PRO A 102 -9.74 -5.27 -2.55
C PRO A 102 -9.79 -4.41 -1.28
N HIS A 103 -9.34 -4.96 -0.15
CA HIS A 103 -9.36 -4.22 1.11
C HIS A 103 -8.33 -3.10 1.16
N HIS A 104 -7.17 -3.28 0.52
CA HIS A 104 -6.19 -2.21 0.36
C HIS A 104 -6.78 -1.03 -0.44
N SER A 105 -7.51 -1.32 -1.52
CA SER A 105 -8.17 -0.30 -2.32
C SER A 105 -9.26 0.45 -1.55
N LEU A 106 -10.08 -0.27 -0.79
CA LEU A 106 -11.12 0.34 0.04
C LEU A 106 -10.51 1.24 1.13
N LYS A 107 -9.46 0.77 1.77
CA LYS A 107 -8.74 1.53 2.80
C LYS A 107 -8.18 2.83 2.20
N THR A 108 -7.63 2.80 1.00
CA THR A 108 -7.12 3.97 0.29
C THR A 108 -8.24 4.99 0.00
N GLN A 109 -9.44 4.53 -0.35
CA GLN A 109 -10.59 5.42 -0.55
C GLN A 109 -10.96 6.15 0.75
N ASP A 110 -11.00 5.44 1.86
CA ASP A 110 -11.30 6.03 3.16
C ASP A 110 -10.22 7.02 3.62
N GLU A 111 -8.95 6.78 3.26
CA GLU A 111 -7.87 7.74 3.51
C GLU A 111 -8.13 9.10 2.85
N ASN A 112 -8.69 9.11 1.66
CA ASN A 112 -9.03 10.34 0.95
C ASN A 112 -10.11 11.15 1.67
N GLU A 113 -10.89 10.49 2.54
CA GLU A 113 -11.91 11.13 3.40
C GLU A 113 -11.39 11.43 4.80
N GLY A 114 -10.10 11.22 5.06
CA GLY A 114 -9.48 11.47 6.36
C GLY A 114 -9.73 10.37 7.40
N LYS A 115 -10.18 9.21 6.98
CA LYS A 115 -10.43 8.05 7.84
C LYS A 115 -9.38 6.99 7.58
N TYR A 116 -8.67 6.56 8.63
CA TYR A 116 -7.59 5.59 8.55
C TYR A 116 -8.00 4.32 9.29
N LEU A 117 -8.38 3.30 8.51
CA LEU A 117 -8.89 2.05 9.05
C LEU A 117 -7.74 1.15 9.49
N TYR A 118 -7.82 0.66 10.72
CA TYR A 118 -6.92 -0.34 11.24
C TYR A 118 -7.73 -1.59 11.67
N TYR A 119 -7.44 -2.70 11.03
CA TYR A 119 -8.10 -3.97 11.31
C TYR A 119 -7.29 -4.72 12.37
N SER A 120 -7.58 -4.42 13.64
CA SER A 120 -6.88 -5.04 14.76
C SER A 120 -7.43 -6.42 15.09
N ASP A 121 -6.70 -7.17 15.91
CA ASP A 121 -7.16 -8.49 16.38
C ASP A 121 -8.47 -8.41 17.19
N ASN A 122 -8.78 -7.24 17.75
CA ASN A 122 -9.97 -7.00 18.56
C ASN A 122 -11.11 -6.29 17.80
N GLY A 123 -10.92 -6.01 16.51
CA GLY A 123 -11.92 -5.35 15.68
C GLY A 123 -11.38 -4.15 14.91
N LEU A 124 -12.27 -3.52 14.16
CA LEU A 124 -11.95 -2.35 13.35
C LEU A 124 -11.82 -1.10 14.22
N ILE A 125 -10.72 -0.39 14.04
CA ILE A 125 -10.48 0.92 14.65
C ILE A 125 -10.37 1.95 13.52
N THR A 126 -11.00 3.11 13.69
CA THR A 126 -10.90 4.22 12.74
C THR A 126 -10.10 5.34 13.39
N TYR A 127 -8.96 5.67 12.77
CA TYR A 127 -8.10 6.77 13.18
C TYR A 127 -8.25 7.99 12.29
N THR A 128 -7.76 9.12 12.75
CA THR A 128 -7.60 10.36 11.99
C THR A 128 -6.17 10.87 12.13
N ASP A 129 -5.82 11.95 11.44
CA ASP A 129 -4.49 12.57 11.58
C ASP A 129 -4.13 12.93 13.02
N ALA A 130 -5.12 13.28 13.83
CA ALA A 130 -4.91 13.66 15.23
C ALA A 130 -4.39 12.50 16.09
N ASP A 131 -4.66 11.26 15.69
CA ASP A 131 -4.29 10.07 16.48
C ASP A 131 -2.84 9.62 16.24
N TYR A 132 -2.20 10.09 15.17
CA TYR A 132 -0.90 9.59 14.72
C TYR A 132 0.17 9.62 15.82
N GLY A 133 0.35 10.78 16.45
CA GLY A 133 1.42 10.96 17.45
C GLY A 133 1.27 10.06 18.65
N GLN A 134 0.07 9.96 19.21
CA GLN A 134 -0.21 9.13 20.37
C GLN A 134 -0.04 7.65 20.05
N VAL A 135 -0.66 7.17 18.98
CA VAL A 135 -0.64 5.77 18.59
C VAL A 135 0.77 5.28 18.28
N THR A 136 1.56 6.06 17.54
CA THR A 136 2.93 5.68 17.19
C THR A 136 3.89 5.73 18.36
N ASN A 137 3.69 6.63 19.33
CA ASN A 137 4.47 6.68 20.57
C ASN A 137 4.20 5.47 21.46
N GLU A 138 2.95 5.05 21.60
CA GLU A 138 2.59 3.84 22.34
C GLU A 138 3.23 2.60 21.73
N THR A 139 3.24 2.50 20.40
CA THR A 139 3.86 1.38 19.69
C THR A 139 5.38 1.34 19.93
N LYS A 140 6.06 2.48 19.92
CA LYS A 140 7.49 2.55 20.22
C LYS A 140 7.79 2.11 21.65
N SER A 141 7.00 2.54 22.61
CA SER A 141 7.17 2.15 24.01
C SER A 141 7.02 0.64 24.21
N ALA A 142 6.08 0.02 23.50
CA ALA A 142 5.88 -1.42 23.54
C ALA A 142 7.03 -2.22 22.92
N GLN A 143 7.74 -1.66 21.94
CA GLN A 143 8.89 -2.29 21.29
C GLN A 143 10.19 -2.19 22.08
N ASN A 144 10.28 -1.27 23.03
CA ASN A 144 11.46 -1.02 23.84
C ASN A 144 11.46 -1.77 25.20
N ILE A 145 10.53 -2.67 25.40
CA ILE A 145 10.46 -3.50 26.59
C ILE A 145 11.25 -4.80 26.40
#